data_480235500b9cdb210f46d99e1ba1677a
#
_entry.id   480235500b9cdb210f46d99e1ba1677a
#
_cell.length_a   1.000
_cell.length_b   1.000
_cell.length_c   1.000
_cell.angle_alpha   90.00
_cell.angle_beta   90.00
_cell.angle_gamma   90.00
#
_symmetry.space_group_name_H-M   'P 1'
#
loop_
_entity.id
_entity.type
_entity.pdbx_description
1 polymer ?
#
loop_
_entity_poly.entity_id
_entity_poly.type
_entity_poly.pdbx_seq_one_letter_code
_entity_poly.pdbx_strand_id
1 'polypeptide(L)'
;MTRLFLFTFLVFTSNLFAQKGTLSPYSFYGYGESLFSGTASQRSMGGLVSHVDSIHFNVLSPASLAELKLVNYNIGANYSRRNFISDANSLKNETAGVDYMTVAIPTKFFGFGFGLLPKTAVGYRLSVSDEIDGVNTSSNYEGNGGINQVFFSLGLSPIKNLGIGASVNYNFGNIFRAHTLQQDGIDLLSQLNNESELRGLEWNLSSYYKIYFSNQLQMQIHYVYKPGAFLESLNNRYISTFTSLGEQRDNQEVNLIIEGLDETRSKLPAKQTIGVGIGEPKKWYIGGHWTETDDSIDNSFYAVGSVRYVPTSQLSIGGFYIPEYDSFSSYWKRVVYRIGFISSKTGMIMNDKPIENIGITFGFGLPVSGFSNVNMGFELGKLGARDESLIEENYLNIRIGFSLNDRWFIKRKYN
;
A
#
# COMPACT_ATOMS: atom_id res chain seq x y z
N MET A 1 -12.66 33.34 13.46
CA MET A 1 -11.98 32.38 12.58
C MET A 1 -12.03 30.94 13.11
N THR A 2 -11.75 30.64 14.37
CA THR A 2 -11.79 29.29 14.96
C THR A 2 -13.14 28.58 14.86
N ARG A 3 -14.27 29.30 15.04
CA ARG A 3 -15.61 28.70 14.93
C ARG A 3 -16.01 28.35 13.49
N LEU A 4 -15.53 29.09 12.50
CA LEU A 4 -15.75 28.78 11.08
C LEU A 4 -14.93 27.56 10.66
N PHE A 5 -13.72 27.40 11.20
CA PHE A 5 -12.86 26.23 10.96
C PHE A 5 -13.45 24.95 11.55
N LEU A 6 -14.06 25.05 12.75
CA LEU A 6 -14.74 23.93 13.40
C LEU A 6 -15.99 23.49 12.63
N PHE A 7 -16.74 24.45 12.09
CA PHE A 7 -17.95 24.17 11.31
C PHE A 7 -17.61 23.55 9.94
N THR A 8 -16.54 24.03 9.29
CA THR A 8 -16.04 23.43 8.03
C THR A 8 -15.52 22.01 8.26
N PHE A 9 -14.86 21.74 9.40
CA PHE A 9 -14.40 20.42 9.78
C PHE A 9 -15.57 19.45 10.06
N LEU A 10 -16.64 19.93 10.71
CA LEU A 10 -17.83 19.12 11.03
C LEU A 10 -18.63 18.74 9.78
N VAL A 11 -18.70 19.61 8.76
CA VAL A 11 -19.38 19.33 7.48
C VAL A 11 -18.60 18.31 6.64
N PHE A 12 -17.28 18.24 6.79
CA PHE A 12 -16.45 17.24 6.10
C PHE A 12 -16.58 15.81 6.68
N THR A 13 -17.01 15.68 7.95
CA THR A 13 -17.14 14.36 8.60
C THR A 13 -18.45 13.64 8.26
N SER A 14 -19.43 14.30 7.69
CA SER A 14 -20.76 13.72 7.41
C SER A 14 -20.84 12.82 6.17
N ASN A 15 -19.76 12.68 5.37
CA ASN A 15 -19.70 11.83 4.18
C ASN A 15 -18.64 10.73 4.24
N LEU A 16 -18.20 10.33 5.43
CA LEU A 16 -17.34 9.16 5.60
C LEU A 16 -18.16 7.86 5.47
N PHE A 17 -18.81 7.67 4.33
CA PHE A 17 -19.19 6.32 3.92
C PHE A 17 -17.90 5.52 3.77
N ALA A 18 -17.92 4.27 4.25
CA ALA A 18 -16.81 3.35 4.14
C ALA A 18 -16.30 3.29 2.69
N GLN A 19 -15.26 4.06 2.38
CA GLN A 19 -14.71 4.15 1.04
C GLN A 19 -13.98 2.84 0.76
N LYS A 20 -14.33 2.18 -0.34
CA LYS A 20 -13.62 1.00 -0.81
C LYS A 20 -12.17 1.41 -1.10
N GLY A 21 -11.19 0.69 -0.55
CA GLY A 21 -9.76 0.99 -0.73
C GLY A 21 -9.27 0.77 -2.17
N THR A 22 -10.00 -0.04 -2.94
CA THR A 22 -9.77 -0.30 -4.37
C THR A 22 -11.09 -0.68 -5.05
N LEU A 23 -11.08 -0.64 -6.39
CA LEU A 23 -12.13 -1.20 -7.25
C LEU A 23 -11.51 -2.02 -8.40
N SER A 24 -10.25 -2.46 -8.22
CA SER A 24 -9.54 -3.28 -9.18
C SER A 24 -10.14 -4.69 -9.29
N PRO A 25 -10.48 -5.17 -10.49
CA PRO A 25 -10.82 -6.56 -10.72
C PRO A 25 -9.76 -7.55 -10.22
N TYR A 26 -8.49 -7.17 -10.28
CA TYR A 26 -7.40 -8.01 -9.76
C TYR A 26 -7.45 -8.21 -8.24
N SER A 27 -8.19 -7.37 -7.51
CA SER A 27 -8.43 -7.55 -6.07
C SER A 27 -9.35 -8.72 -5.73
N PHE A 28 -9.95 -9.36 -6.74
CA PHE A 28 -10.69 -10.61 -6.62
C PHE A 28 -9.81 -11.76 -6.15
N TYR A 29 -8.52 -11.73 -6.49
CA TYR A 29 -7.59 -12.83 -6.25
C TYR A 29 -6.82 -12.64 -4.93
N GLY A 30 -6.57 -13.75 -4.24
CA GLY A 30 -5.78 -13.80 -3.01
C GLY A 30 -6.33 -12.89 -1.89
N TYR A 31 -5.47 -12.10 -1.27
CA TYR A 31 -5.83 -11.16 -0.20
C TYR A 31 -6.14 -9.75 -0.70
N GLY A 32 -6.41 -9.61 -2.00
CA GLY A 32 -6.67 -8.33 -2.63
C GLY A 32 -5.43 -7.67 -3.25
N GLU A 33 -5.61 -6.43 -3.71
CA GLU A 33 -4.55 -5.62 -4.29
C GLU A 33 -3.58 -5.14 -3.20
N SER A 34 -2.27 -5.33 -3.42
CA SER A 34 -1.24 -4.79 -2.54
C SER A 34 -1.14 -3.27 -2.66
N LEU A 35 -1.27 -2.57 -1.54
CA LEU A 35 -1.15 -1.12 -1.49
C LEU A 35 0.29 -0.70 -1.15
N PHE A 36 0.64 0.52 -1.54
CA PHE A 36 1.95 1.06 -1.22
C PHE A 36 2.02 1.45 0.26
N SER A 37 2.85 0.76 1.02
CA SER A 37 3.01 0.92 2.46
C SER A 37 4.12 1.92 2.81
N GLY A 38 4.06 3.15 2.32
CA GLY A 38 5.03 4.21 2.58
C GLY A 38 4.44 5.60 2.45
N THR A 39 5.25 6.64 2.62
CA THR A 39 4.80 8.02 2.59
C THR A 39 4.64 8.58 1.17
N ALA A 40 3.87 9.67 1.01
CA ALA A 40 3.69 10.35 -0.27
C ALA A 40 5.03 10.84 -0.86
N SER A 41 5.97 11.29 -0.01
CA SER A 41 7.30 11.69 -0.44
C SER A 41 8.12 10.53 -1.01
N GLN A 42 8.03 9.34 -0.41
CA GLN A 42 8.70 8.13 -0.91
C GLN A 42 8.09 7.67 -2.23
N ARG A 43 6.74 7.61 -2.31
CA ARG A 43 6.06 7.19 -3.54
C ARG A 43 6.37 8.09 -4.72
N SER A 44 6.50 9.40 -4.49
CA SER A 44 6.89 10.38 -5.52
C SER A 44 8.29 10.14 -6.11
N MET A 45 9.12 9.32 -5.45
CA MET A 45 10.44 8.88 -5.91
C MET A 45 10.45 7.39 -6.29
N GLY A 46 9.34 6.85 -6.80
CA GLY A 46 9.25 5.42 -7.14
C GLY A 46 9.15 4.50 -5.93
N GLY A 47 8.86 5.01 -4.73
CA GLY A 47 8.82 4.20 -3.51
C GLY A 47 10.21 3.84 -2.98
N LEU A 48 11.23 4.68 -3.19
CA LEU A 48 12.61 4.38 -2.83
C LEU A 48 12.80 3.98 -1.36
N VAL A 49 13.44 2.84 -1.16
CA VAL A 49 13.96 2.38 0.13
C VAL A 49 15.34 2.99 0.40
N SER A 50 16.11 3.24 -0.64
CA SER A 50 17.53 3.59 -0.60
C SER A 50 17.84 5.04 -0.16
N HIS A 51 16.83 5.84 0.22
CA HIS A 51 17.04 7.20 0.70
C HIS A 51 16.75 7.34 2.19
N VAL A 52 17.74 7.81 2.94
CA VAL A 52 17.63 8.15 4.36
C VAL A 52 18.15 9.56 4.60
N ASP A 53 17.34 10.38 5.26
CA ASP A 53 17.70 11.72 5.70
C ASP A 53 17.34 11.95 7.17
N SER A 54 17.56 13.18 7.66
CA SER A 54 17.39 13.53 9.08
C SER A 54 16.01 14.04 9.45
N ILE A 55 15.10 14.21 8.49
CA ILE A 55 13.80 14.85 8.68
C ILE A 55 12.60 14.02 8.21
N HIS A 56 12.83 12.98 7.40
CA HIS A 56 11.78 12.11 6.91
C HIS A 56 11.95 10.68 7.43
N PHE A 57 10.92 10.15 8.03
CA PHE A 57 10.86 8.75 8.41
C PHE A 57 10.58 7.87 7.18
N ASN A 58 11.51 6.96 6.88
CA ASN A 58 11.30 5.95 5.84
C ASN A 58 10.67 4.70 6.45
N VAL A 59 9.33 4.57 6.31
CA VAL A 59 8.55 3.43 6.87
C VAL A 59 9.01 2.09 6.30
N LEU A 60 9.52 2.06 5.05
CA LEU A 60 10.00 0.84 4.39
C LEU A 60 11.33 0.33 4.96
N SER A 61 12.10 1.23 5.61
CA SER A 61 13.41 0.91 6.21
C SER A 61 13.49 1.42 7.65
N PRO A 62 13.21 0.57 8.67
CA PRO A 62 13.32 0.93 10.08
C PRO A 62 14.66 1.53 10.48
N ALA A 63 15.75 1.12 9.81
CA ALA A 63 17.09 1.68 10.03
C ALA A 63 17.14 3.21 9.84
N SER A 64 16.24 3.80 9.04
CA SER A 64 16.16 5.25 8.82
C SER A 64 15.94 6.04 10.11
N LEU A 65 15.35 5.44 11.13
CA LEU A 65 15.12 6.05 12.44
C LEU A 65 16.42 6.42 13.15
N ALA A 66 17.54 5.73 12.83
CA ALA A 66 18.85 6.03 13.37
C ALA A 66 19.39 7.41 12.95
N GLU A 67 18.93 7.94 11.81
CA GLU A 67 19.36 9.23 11.26
C GLU A 67 18.44 10.38 11.65
N LEU A 68 17.23 10.08 12.10
CA LEU A 68 16.18 11.07 12.37
C LEU A 68 16.63 12.02 13.49
N LYS A 69 16.43 13.33 13.27
CA LYS A 69 16.79 14.41 14.23
C LYS A 69 15.59 15.19 14.75
N LEU A 70 14.46 15.05 14.10
CA LEU A 70 13.22 15.73 14.46
C LEU A 70 12.13 14.70 14.72
N VAL A 71 11.26 14.99 15.66
CA VAL A 71 10.00 14.26 15.80
C VAL A 71 9.20 14.50 14.54
N ASN A 72 8.70 13.43 13.97
CA ASN A 72 8.06 13.46 12.66
C ASN A 72 6.67 12.83 12.78
N TYR A 73 5.63 13.63 12.54
CA TYR A 73 4.24 13.20 12.43
C TYR A 73 3.84 13.23 10.97
N ASN A 74 3.42 12.10 10.43
CA ASN A 74 2.96 12.05 9.06
C ASN A 74 1.54 11.52 8.99
N ILE A 75 0.73 12.19 8.18
CA ILE A 75 -0.57 11.71 7.74
C ILE A 75 -0.65 11.88 6.23
N GLY A 76 -1.21 10.90 5.55
CA GLY A 76 -1.39 10.94 4.10
C GLY A 76 -2.72 10.37 3.67
N ALA A 77 -3.20 10.93 2.57
CA ALA A 77 -4.40 10.48 1.88
C ALA A 77 -4.12 10.31 0.40
N ASN A 78 -4.87 9.41 -0.23
CA ASN A 78 -4.82 9.19 -1.68
C ASN A 78 -6.19 9.39 -2.33
N TYR A 79 -6.11 9.70 -3.61
CA TYR A 79 -7.20 9.62 -4.56
C TYR A 79 -6.69 8.83 -5.77
N SER A 80 -7.43 7.81 -6.19
CA SER A 80 -7.11 6.95 -7.32
C SER A 80 -8.23 6.98 -8.34
N ARG A 81 -7.88 7.26 -9.58
CA ARG A 81 -8.78 7.13 -10.73
C ARG A 81 -8.24 6.03 -11.64
N ARG A 82 -9.06 5.04 -11.94
CA ARG A 82 -8.73 3.91 -12.80
C ARG A 82 -9.64 3.83 -13.99
N ASN A 83 -9.06 3.50 -15.12
CA ASN A 83 -9.77 3.18 -16.35
C ASN A 83 -9.50 1.71 -16.69
N PHE A 84 -10.52 0.88 -16.58
CA PHE A 84 -10.50 -0.54 -16.90
C PHE A 84 -10.84 -0.70 -18.37
N ILE A 85 -9.98 -1.38 -19.12
CA ILE A 85 -10.13 -1.58 -20.56
C ILE A 85 -10.13 -3.08 -20.82
N SER A 86 -11.24 -3.59 -21.33
CA SER A 86 -11.38 -4.93 -21.91
C SER A 86 -11.65 -4.81 -23.41
N ASP A 87 -11.66 -5.91 -24.13
CA ASP A 87 -11.94 -5.89 -25.57
C ASP A 87 -13.34 -5.33 -25.92
N ALA A 88 -14.31 -5.52 -25.03
CA ALA A 88 -15.70 -5.12 -25.25
C ALA A 88 -16.07 -3.75 -24.67
N ASN A 89 -15.48 -3.35 -23.55
CA ASN A 89 -15.93 -2.20 -22.77
C ASN A 89 -14.77 -1.44 -22.08
N SER A 90 -15.07 -0.19 -21.73
CA SER A 90 -14.21 0.63 -20.85
C SER A 90 -15.02 1.19 -19.69
N LEU A 91 -14.56 1.00 -18.47
CA LEU A 91 -15.20 1.49 -17.25
C LEU A 91 -14.24 2.37 -16.47
N LYS A 92 -14.71 3.51 -15.98
CA LYS A 92 -13.93 4.40 -15.11
C LYS A 92 -14.43 4.28 -13.68
N ASN A 93 -13.48 4.28 -12.75
CA ASN A 93 -13.77 4.21 -11.34
C ASN A 93 -12.84 5.09 -10.52
N GLU A 94 -13.33 5.57 -9.38
CA GLU A 94 -12.60 6.49 -8.50
C GLU A 94 -12.69 6.02 -7.06
N THR A 95 -11.58 6.08 -6.35
CA THR A 95 -11.50 5.75 -4.92
C THR A 95 -10.67 6.79 -4.20
N ALA A 96 -10.94 6.98 -2.91
CA ALA A 96 -10.12 7.81 -2.05
C ALA A 96 -10.00 7.16 -0.68
N GLY A 97 -8.89 7.42 0.01
CA GLY A 97 -8.66 6.82 1.31
C GLY A 97 -7.50 7.45 2.07
N VAL A 98 -7.32 7.01 3.31
CA VAL A 98 -6.14 7.33 4.12
C VAL A 98 -5.04 6.34 3.78
N ASP A 99 -3.84 6.84 3.43
CA ASP A 99 -2.68 6.00 3.08
C ASP A 99 -1.86 5.61 4.31
N TYR A 100 -1.68 6.53 5.24
CA TYR A 100 -0.85 6.28 6.42
C TYR A 100 -1.06 7.32 7.51
N MET A 101 -0.83 6.87 8.73
CA MET A 101 -0.64 7.72 9.92
C MET A 101 0.57 7.19 10.67
N THR A 102 1.64 8.00 10.77
CA THR A 102 2.89 7.55 11.40
C THR A 102 3.47 8.61 12.31
N VAL A 103 4.11 8.16 13.37
CA VAL A 103 4.88 9.01 14.29
C VAL A 103 6.27 8.40 14.43
N ALA A 104 7.29 9.24 14.35
CA ALA A 104 8.66 8.82 14.60
C ALA A 104 9.35 9.82 15.54
N ILE A 105 10.03 9.30 16.54
CA ILE A 105 10.62 10.07 17.64
C ILE A 105 12.09 9.70 17.76
N PRO A 106 13.01 10.63 17.46
CA PRO A 106 14.43 10.44 17.71
C PRO A 106 14.73 10.61 19.21
N THR A 107 15.61 9.76 19.71
CA THR A 107 16.24 9.91 21.03
C THR A 107 17.76 10.10 20.89
N LYS A 108 18.47 10.16 21.99
CA LYS A 108 19.93 10.34 21.96
C LYS A 108 20.67 9.14 21.36
N PHE A 109 20.17 7.92 21.55
CA PHE A 109 20.87 6.68 21.19
C PHE A 109 20.17 5.87 20.11
N PHE A 110 18.85 6.02 19.99
CA PHE A 110 18.02 5.30 19.03
C PHE A 110 16.84 6.17 18.61
N GLY A 111 16.22 5.85 17.49
CA GLY A 111 14.93 6.37 17.11
C GLY A 111 13.88 5.27 17.17
N PHE A 112 12.65 5.63 17.48
CA PHE A 112 11.51 4.71 17.38
C PHE A 112 10.37 5.34 16.63
N GLY A 113 9.55 4.50 16.02
CA GLY A 113 8.40 4.95 15.26
C GLY A 113 7.28 3.93 15.31
N PHE A 114 6.07 4.40 15.14
CA PHE A 114 4.88 3.55 15.08
C PHE A 114 3.84 4.19 14.15
N GLY A 115 2.89 3.39 13.72
CA GLY A 115 1.87 3.90 12.83
C GLY A 115 0.89 2.84 12.37
N LEU A 116 -0.06 3.30 11.58
CA LEU A 116 -1.11 2.52 10.93
C LEU A 116 -1.09 2.83 9.44
N LEU A 117 -1.20 1.79 8.62
CA LEU A 117 -1.33 1.92 7.18
C LEU A 117 -2.10 0.73 6.58
N PRO A 118 -2.84 0.92 5.49
CA PRO A 118 -3.42 -0.18 4.75
C PRO A 118 -2.31 -0.96 4.02
N LYS A 119 -2.44 -2.29 4.02
CA LYS A 119 -1.50 -3.22 3.36
C LYS A 119 -2.06 -3.78 2.08
N THR A 120 -3.33 -4.25 2.12
CA THR A 120 -4.07 -4.70 0.94
C THR A 120 -5.48 -4.14 0.95
N ALA A 121 -6.11 -4.10 -0.20
CA ALA A 121 -7.52 -3.76 -0.34
C ALA A 121 -8.23 -4.74 -1.27
N VAL A 122 -9.44 -5.11 -0.90
CA VAL A 122 -10.39 -5.85 -1.72
C VAL A 122 -11.54 -4.93 -2.06
N GLY A 123 -11.86 -4.85 -3.35
CA GLY A 123 -12.99 -4.06 -3.84
C GLY A 123 -13.22 -4.38 -5.30
N TYR A 124 -14.22 -5.20 -5.59
CA TYR A 124 -14.58 -5.56 -6.94
C TYR A 124 -16.09 -5.79 -7.05
N ARG A 125 -16.59 -5.67 -8.27
CA ARG A 125 -17.91 -6.13 -8.69
C ARG A 125 -17.79 -6.64 -10.12
N LEU A 126 -17.93 -7.94 -10.29
CA LEU A 126 -17.80 -8.64 -11.56
C LEU A 126 -19.09 -9.36 -11.88
N SER A 127 -19.54 -9.31 -13.14
CA SER A 127 -20.70 -10.04 -13.63
C SER A 127 -20.27 -10.89 -14.81
N VAL A 128 -20.64 -12.16 -14.78
CA VAL A 128 -20.41 -13.10 -15.86
C VAL A 128 -21.77 -13.69 -16.23
N SER A 129 -22.09 -13.67 -17.51
CA SER A 129 -23.28 -14.34 -18.05
C SER A 129 -22.81 -15.51 -18.90
N ASP A 130 -23.36 -16.68 -18.64
CA ASP A 130 -23.03 -17.92 -19.32
C ASP A 130 -24.31 -18.73 -19.57
N GLU A 131 -24.26 -19.68 -20.48
CA GLU A 131 -25.34 -20.63 -20.72
C GLU A 131 -24.90 -22.00 -20.20
N ILE A 132 -25.55 -22.47 -19.13
CA ILE A 132 -25.29 -23.77 -18.52
C ILE A 132 -26.48 -24.68 -18.79
N ASP A 133 -26.25 -25.79 -19.46
CA ASP A 133 -27.28 -26.77 -19.84
C ASP A 133 -28.51 -26.17 -20.57
N GLY A 134 -28.28 -25.15 -21.41
CA GLY A 134 -29.34 -24.46 -22.15
C GLY A 134 -30.12 -23.44 -21.34
N VAL A 135 -29.67 -23.12 -20.11
CA VAL A 135 -30.27 -22.10 -19.24
C VAL A 135 -29.30 -20.92 -19.09
N ASN A 136 -29.75 -19.70 -19.40
CA ASN A 136 -28.96 -18.51 -19.14
C ASN A 136 -28.76 -18.34 -17.64
N THR A 137 -27.52 -18.18 -17.27
CA THR A 137 -27.10 -18.04 -15.88
C THR A 137 -26.26 -16.77 -15.72
N SER A 138 -26.57 -15.96 -14.71
CA SER A 138 -25.81 -14.78 -14.34
C SER A 138 -25.15 -14.98 -12.99
N SER A 139 -23.83 -14.89 -12.97
CA SER A 139 -22.98 -14.95 -11.77
C SER A 139 -22.46 -13.55 -11.44
N ASN A 140 -22.80 -13.04 -10.26
CA ASN A 140 -22.31 -11.77 -9.76
C ASN A 140 -21.37 -11.99 -8.59
N TYR A 141 -20.16 -11.49 -8.70
CA TYR A 141 -19.12 -11.57 -7.67
C TYR A 141 -18.87 -10.18 -7.10
N GLU A 142 -18.97 -10.06 -5.79
CA GLU A 142 -18.66 -8.83 -5.07
C GLU A 142 -17.68 -9.11 -3.94
N GLY A 143 -16.77 -8.17 -3.72
CA GLY A 143 -15.84 -8.26 -2.59
C GLY A 143 -15.55 -6.90 -2.02
N ASN A 144 -15.29 -6.88 -0.71
CA ASN A 144 -14.84 -5.70 0.00
C ASN A 144 -13.98 -6.07 1.19
N GLY A 145 -13.24 -5.08 1.72
CA GLY A 145 -12.38 -5.25 2.87
C GLY A 145 -10.90 -5.09 2.56
N GLY A 146 -10.07 -5.80 3.30
CA GLY A 146 -8.62 -5.75 3.13
C GLY A 146 -7.87 -5.91 4.44
N ILE A 147 -6.56 -5.78 4.39
CA ILE A 147 -5.65 -5.94 5.52
C ILE A 147 -5.03 -4.58 5.85
N ASN A 148 -5.10 -4.20 7.11
CA ASN A 148 -4.39 -3.06 7.68
C ASN A 148 -3.18 -3.55 8.48
N GLN A 149 -2.20 -2.68 8.66
CA GLN A 149 -0.98 -2.96 9.40
C GLN A 149 -0.73 -1.88 10.43
N VAL A 150 -0.60 -2.28 11.69
CA VAL A 150 0.01 -1.47 12.75
C VAL A 150 1.45 -1.94 12.91
N PHE A 151 2.37 -1.00 13.03
CA PHE A 151 3.77 -1.32 13.19
C PHE A 151 4.41 -0.55 14.35
N PHE A 152 5.45 -1.17 14.92
CA PHE A 152 6.39 -0.52 15.82
C PHE A 152 7.81 -0.79 15.34
N SER A 153 8.60 0.28 15.22
CA SER A 153 9.94 0.25 14.64
C SER A 153 10.96 0.85 15.58
N LEU A 154 12.15 0.29 15.58
CA LEU A 154 13.33 0.79 16.26
C LEU A 154 14.48 0.90 15.27
N GLY A 155 15.30 1.95 15.41
CA GLY A 155 16.52 2.12 14.63
C GLY A 155 17.62 2.76 15.46
N LEU A 156 18.85 2.31 15.27
CA LEU A 156 20.02 2.82 15.96
C LEU A 156 21.25 2.81 15.05
N SER A 157 22.25 3.61 15.40
CA SER A 157 23.53 3.68 14.71
C SER A 157 24.64 3.14 15.62
N PRO A 158 25.02 1.84 15.48
CA PRO A 158 26.04 1.24 16.36
C PRO A 158 27.43 1.80 16.12
N ILE A 159 27.71 2.19 14.88
CA ILE A 159 28.95 2.85 14.48
C ILE A 159 28.62 3.99 13.50
N LYS A 160 29.55 4.91 13.34
CA LYS A 160 29.38 6.04 12.43
C LYS A 160 29.01 5.55 11.03
N ASN A 161 28.00 6.19 10.40
CA ASN A 161 27.53 5.94 9.03
C ASN A 161 26.75 4.62 8.83
N LEU A 162 26.68 3.72 9.81
CA LEU A 162 25.89 2.49 9.76
C LEU A 162 24.60 2.67 10.58
N GLY A 163 23.47 2.47 9.96
CA GLY A 163 22.20 2.34 10.67
C GLY A 163 21.65 0.92 10.54
N ILE A 164 21.11 0.42 11.63
CA ILE A 164 20.39 -0.85 11.69
C ILE A 164 19.03 -0.61 12.32
N GLY A 165 18.03 -1.39 11.94
CA GLY A 165 16.69 -1.25 12.48
C GLY A 165 15.85 -2.48 12.31
N ALA A 166 14.84 -2.58 13.15
CA ALA A 166 13.85 -3.65 13.13
C ALA A 166 12.45 -3.08 13.35
N SER A 167 11.45 -3.72 12.77
CA SER A 167 10.05 -3.46 13.11
C SER A 167 9.27 -4.76 13.28
N VAL A 168 8.27 -4.68 14.16
CA VAL A 168 7.20 -5.67 14.30
C VAL A 168 5.95 -5.08 13.68
N ASN A 169 5.31 -5.84 12.82
CA ASN A 169 4.13 -5.42 12.08
C ASN A 169 2.99 -6.38 12.40
N TYR A 170 1.91 -5.88 12.97
CA TYR A 170 0.70 -6.64 13.19
C TYR A 170 -0.29 -6.34 12.07
N ASN A 171 -0.61 -7.36 11.30
CA ASN A 171 -1.58 -7.32 10.21
C ASN A 171 -2.93 -7.79 10.74
N PHE A 172 -3.99 -7.09 10.38
CA PHE A 172 -5.37 -7.42 10.76
C PHE A 172 -6.35 -6.87 9.75
N GLY A 173 -7.49 -7.52 9.61
CA GLY A 173 -8.54 -7.04 8.72
C GLY A 173 -9.57 -8.10 8.40
N ASN A 174 -10.62 -7.68 7.68
CA ASN A 174 -11.70 -8.54 7.25
C ASN A 174 -11.85 -8.48 5.74
N ILE A 175 -12.15 -9.63 5.15
CA ILE A 175 -12.48 -9.76 3.73
C ILE A 175 -13.85 -10.42 3.61
N PHE A 176 -14.76 -9.73 2.93
CA PHE A 176 -16.09 -10.22 2.59
C PHE A 176 -16.18 -10.49 1.11
N ARG A 177 -16.70 -11.64 0.73
CA ARG A 177 -16.91 -12.07 -0.66
C ARG A 177 -18.28 -12.67 -0.81
N ALA A 178 -19.04 -12.15 -1.76
CA ALA A 178 -20.34 -12.66 -2.13
C ALA A 178 -20.31 -13.16 -3.58
N HIS A 179 -20.90 -14.31 -3.82
CA HIS A 179 -21.18 -14.85 -5.14
C HIS A 179 -22.68 -15.09 -5.25
N THR A 180 -23.37 -14.32 -6.07
CA THR A 180 -24.80 -14.43 -6.32
C THR A 180 -25.03 -15.08 -7.67
N LEU A 181 -25.77 -16.17 -7.68
CA LEU A 181 -26.16 -16.91 -8.86
C LEU A 181 -27.65 -16.68 -9.15
N GLN A 182 -27.96 -16.32 -10.39
CA GLN A 182 -29.31 -16.19 -10.94
C GLN A 182 -29.44 -17.03 -12.19
N GLN A 183 -30.53 -17.79 -12.27
CA GLN A 183 -30.85 -18.61 -13.44
C GLN A 183 -32.20 -18.18 -14.04
N ASP A 184 -32.27 -18.15 -15.36
CA ASP A 184 -33.54 -17.85 -16.05
C ASP A 184 -34.62 -18.89 -15.71
N GLY A 185 -35.83 -18.40 -15.42
CA GLY A 185 -36.94 -19.25 -15.01
C GLY A 185 -36.98 -19.65 -13.54
N ILE A 186 -36.01 -19.19 -12.73
CA ILE A 186 -35.99 -19.38 -11.27
C ILE A 186 -36.14 -18.02 -10.59
N ASP A 187 -37.19 -17.85 -9.78
CA ASP A 187 -37.47 -16.59 -9.07
C ASP A 187 -36.55 -16.35 -7.85
N LEU A 188 -35.80 -17.37 -7.46
CA LEU A 188 -34.90 -17.30 -6.31
C LEU A 188 -33.43 -17.13 -6.75
N LEU A 189 -32.75 -16.21 -6.09
CA LEU A 189 -31.30 -15.99 -6.22
C LEU A 189 -30.61 -16.78 -5.13
N SER A 190 -29.56 -17.52 -5.49
CA SER A 190 -28.69 -18.17 -4.51
C SER A 190 -27.44 -17.31 -4.29
N GLN A 191 -27.09 -17.05 -3.03
CA GLN A 191 -25.91 -16.29 -2.67
C GLN A 191 -25.03 -17.06 -1.71
N LEU A 192 -23.76 -17.17 -2.05
CA LEU A 192 -22.69 -17.70 -1.21
C LEU A 192 -21.88 -16.54 -0.65
N ASN A 193 -21.86 -16.37 0.68
CA ASN A 193 -21.11 -15.36 1.37
C ASN A 193 -19.94 -16.00 2.13
N ASN A 194 -18.72 -15.52 1.90
CA ASN A 194 -17.54 -15.89 2.67
C ASN A 194 -17.05 -14.66 3.44
N GLU A 195 -16.88 -14.83 4.73
CA GLU A 195 -16.32 -13.83 5.64
C GLU A 195 -15.02 -14.38 6.24
N SER A 196 -13.96 -13.60 6.16
CA SER A 196 -12.65 -14.00 6.68
C SER A 196 -12.08 -12.90 7.54
N GLU A 197 -11.77 -13.24 8.79
CA GLU A 197 -11.04 -12.38 9.73
C GLU A 197 -9.57 -12.78 9.69
N LEU A 198 -8.70 -11.85 9.31
CA LEU A 198 -7.29 -12.08 9.05
C LEU A 198 -6.42 -11.44 10.12
N ARG A 199 -5.41 -12.18 10.60
CA ARG A 199 -4.42 -11.66 11.55
C ARG A 199 -3.05 -12.30 11.33
N GLY A 200 -1.98 -11.57 11.64
CA GLY A 200 -0.63 -12.12 11.54
C GLY A 200 0.45 -11.14 11.95
N LEU A 201 1.59 -11.68 12.35
CA LEU A 201 2.77 -10.90 12.72
C LEU A 201 3.86 -11.07 11.66
N GLU A 202 4.46 -9.95 11.28
CA GLU A 202 5.61 -9.90 10.38
C GLU A 202 6.74 -9.10 11.01
N TRP A 203 7.96 -9.45 10.65
CA TRP A 203 9.16 -8.70 11.01
C TRP A 203 9.71 -7.98 9.79
N ASN A 204 10.37 -6.84 10.02
CA ASN A 204 11.12 -6.14 8.99
C ASN A 204 12.47 -5.73 9.61
N LEU A 205 13.55 -6.24 9.05
CA LEU A 205 14.93 -5.94 9.44
C LEU A 205 15.57 -5.10 8.35
N SER A 206 16.31 -4.07 8.72
CA SER A 206 16.96 -3.23 7.72
C SER A 206 18.31 -2.72 8.20
N SER A 207 19.16 -2.43 7.24
CA SER A 207 20.43 -1.75 7.47
C SER A 207 20.73 -0.79 6.32
N TYR A 208 21.49 0.25 6.61
CA TYR A 208 22.09 1.10 5.59
C TYR A 208 23.53 1.44 5.98
N TYR A 209 24.34 1.71 4.97
CA TYR A 209 25.70 2.24 5.14
C TYR A 209 25.90 3.46 4.24
N LYS A 210 26.45 4.55 4.83
CA LYS A 210 26.77 5.79 4.11
C LYS A 210 28.25 5.91 3.87
N ILE A 211 28.63 6.13 2.61
CA ILE A 211 30.00 6.40 2.18
C ILE A 211 30.06 7.87 1.76
N TYR A 212 30.98 8.62 2.37
CA TYR A 212 31.21 10.01 2.02
C TYR A 212 32.44 10.16 1.15
N PHE A 213 32.28 10.83 0.04
CA PHE A 213 33.37 11.22 -0.84
C PHE A 213 33.82 12.65 -0.55
N SER A 214 35.01 13.05 -1.03
CA SER A 214 35.39 14.45 -1.07
C SER A 214 34.32 15.22 -1.87
N ASN A 215 33.96 16.44 -1.54
CA ASN A 215 32.98 17.27 -2.24
C ASN A 215 31.51 17.09 -1.87
N GLN A 216 31.21 16.75 -0.60
CA GLN A 216 29.83 16.66 -0.11
C GLN A 216 28.99 15.52 -0.74
N LEU A 217 29.53 14.75 -1.66
CA LEU A 217 28.86 13.64 -2.28
C LEU A 217 28.79 12.46 -1.31
N GLN A 218 27.61 11.84 -1.17
CA GLN A 218 27.41 10.64 -0.37
C GLN A 218 26.75 9.53 -1.18
N MET A 219 27.19 8.31 -0.96
CA MET A 219 26.50 7.10 -1.44
C MET A 219 25.86 6.40 -0.27
N GLN A 220 24.68 5.84 -0.49
CA GLN A 220 23.92 5.07 0.49
C GLN A 220 23.65 3.68 -0.08
N ILE A 221 23.98 2.65 0.68
CA ILE A 221 23.71 1.25 0.36
C ILE A 221 22.70 0.75 1.40
N HIS A 222 21.63 0.10 0.95
CA HIS A 222 20.53 -0.35 1.80
C HIS A 222 20.28 -1.83 1.60
N TYR A 223 19.95 -2.49 2.69
CA TYR A 223 19.42 -3.84 2.69
C TYR A 223 18.22 -3.92 3.61
N VAL A 224 17.13 -4.50 3.11
CA VAL A 224 15.92 -4.75 3.89
C VAL A 224 15.53 -6.21 3.72
N TYR A 225 15.27 -6.88 4.82
CA TYR A 225 14.84 -8.27 4.86
C TYR A 225 13.57 -8.42 5.70
N LYS A 226 12.53 -8.98 5.10
CA LYS A 226 11.31 -9.40 5.77
C LYS A 226 11.28 -10.93 5.77
N PRO A 227 11.50 -11.58 6.91
CA PRO A 227 11.37 -13.03 7.02
C PRO A 227 9.97 -13.49 6.60
N GLY A 228 9.88 -14.71 6.12
CA GLY A 228 8.59 -15.36 5.88
C GLY A 228 7.76 -15.38 7.15
N ALA A 229 6.45 -15.19 6.99
CA ALA A 229 5.50 -15.11 8.09
C ALA A 229 4.26 -15.92 7.76
N PHE A 230 3.32 -15.97 8.71
CA PHE A 230 2.03 -16.60 8.50
C PHE A 230 0.92 -15.59 8.73
N LEU A 231 -0.11 -15.71 7.91
CA LEU A 231 -1.37 -15.02 8.05
C LEU A 231 -2.43 -16.07 8.41
N GLU A 232 -3.04 -15.92 9.56
CA GLU A 232 -4.13 -16.76 10.04
C GLU A 232 -5.46 -16.15 9.62
N SER A 233 -6.41 -16.97 9.27
CA SER A 233 -7.76 -16.56 8.87
C SER A 233 -8.80 -17.41 9.57
N LEU A 234 -9.74 -16.74 10.23
CA LEU A 234 -10.98 -17.34 10.72
C LEU A 234 -12.05 -17.13 9.66
N ASN A 235 -12.66 -18.21 9.18
CA ASN A 235 -13.54 -18.17 8.04
C ASN A 235 -14.95 -18.64 8.40
N ASN A 236 -15.95 -17.89 7.94
CA ASN A 236 -17.36 -18.25 8.01
C ASN A 236 -17.93 -18.25 6.59
N ARG A 237 -18.84 -19.17 6.33
CA ARG A 237 -19.53 -19.29 5.03
C ARG A 237 -21.02 -19.44 5.25
N TYR A 238 -21.80 -18.66 4.51
CA TYR A 238 -23.24 -18.67 4.54
C TYR A 238 -23.79 -18.91 3.13
N ILE A 239 -24.82 -19.75 3.02
CA ILE A 239 -25.63 -19.89 1.81
C ILE A 239 -26.96 -19.26 2.12
N SER A 240 -27.31 -18.25 1.31
CA SER A 240 -28.56 -17.51 1.46
C SER A 240 -29.37 -17.58 0.18
N THR A 241 -30.70 -17.55 0.32
CA THR A 241 -31.62 -17.49 -0.79
C THR A 241 -32.43 -16.20 -0.71
N PHE A 242 -32.52 -15.48 -1.84
CA PHE A 242 -33.24 -14.22 -1.94
C PHE A 242 -34.31 -14.31 -3.01
N THR A 243 -35.39 -13.57 -2.85
CA THR A 243 -36.33 -13.32 -3.93
C THR A 243 -35.79 -12.28 -4.91
N SER A 244 -36.34 -12.19 -6.10
CA SER A 244 -36.04 -11.12 -7.10
C SER A 244 -36.23 -9.70 -6.54
N LEU A 245 -37.04 -9.53 -5.49
CA LEU A 245 -37.26 -8.26 -4.79
C LEU A 245 -36.22 -7.98 -3.70
N GLY A 246 -35.25 -8.89 -3.49
CA GLY A 246 -34.19 -8.74 -2.49
C GLY A 246 -34.58 -9.19 -1.07
N GLU A 247 -35.74 -9.85 -0.87
CA GLU A 247 -36.11 -10.42 0.43
C GLU A 247 -35.36 -11.72 0.68
N GLN A 248 -34.65 -11.81 1.78
CA GLN A 248 -33.99 -13.04 2.22
C GLN A 248 -35.03 -14.08 2.68
N ARG A 249 -34.99 -15.27 2.09
CA ARG A 249 -35.89 -16.39 2.41
C ARG A 249 -35.23 -17.39 3.33
N ASP A 250 -33.97 -17.67 3.14
CA ASP A 250 -33.21 -18.62 3.93
C ASP A 250 -31.78 -18.13 4.12
N ASN A 251 -31.15 -18.58 5.23
CA ASN A 251 -29.75 -18.32 5.50
C ASN A 251 -29.20 -19.49 6.33
N GLN A 252 -28.31 -20.25 5.73
CA GLN A 252 -27.70 -21.42 6.38
C GLN A 252 -26.20 -21.22 6.51
N GLU A 253 -25.67 -21.42 7.70
CA GLU A 253 -24.24 -21.47 7.94
C GLU A 253 -23.68 -22.83 7.48
N VAL A 254 -22.61 -22.78 6.70
CA VAL A 254 -21.91 -23.97 6.23
C VAL A 254 -20.89 -24.38 7.29
N ASN A 255 -20.93 -25.64 7.73
CA ASN A 255 -19.95 -26.14 8.68
C ASN A 255 -18.60 -26.37 7.99
N LEU A 256 -17.70 -25.38 8.07
CA LEU A 256 -16.36 -25.43 7.49
C LEU A 256 -15.39 -26.30 8.29
N ILE A 257 -15.70 -26.68 9.53
CA ILE A 257 -14.86 -27.53 10.41
C ILE A 257 -14.64 -28.90 9.75
N ILE A 258 -15.66 -29.43 9.07
CA ILE A 258 -15.57 -30.74 8.41
C ILE A 258 -14.53 -30.71 7.29
N GLU A 259 -14.35 -29.58 6.62
CA GLU A 259 -13.41 -29.39 5.53
C GLU A 259 -12.05 -28.85 6.04
N GLY A 260 -11.93 -28.52 7.32
CA GLY A 260 -10.74 -27.86 7.89
C GLY A 260 -10.49 -26.47 7.34
N LEU A 261 -11.56 -25.75 6.94
CA LEU A 261 -11.50 -24.44 6.32
C LEU A 261 -11.98 -23.31 7.24
N ASP A 262 -12.49 -23.64 8.45
CA ASP A 262 -12.88 -22.68 9.49
C ASP A 262 -11.70 -21.85 9.98
N GLU A 263 -10.53 -22.49 10.14
CA GLU A 263 -9.25 -21.84 10.45
C GLU A 263 -8.23 -22.21 9.39
N THR A 264 -7.75 -21.22 8.65
CA THR A 264 -6.71 -21.44 7.64
C THR A 264 -5.45 -20.63 7.95
N ARG A 265 -4.31 -21.15 7.52
CA ARG A 265 -3.01 -20.50 7.73
C ARG A 265 -2.24 -20.46 6.43
N SER A 266 -2.01 -19.25 5.93
CA SER A 266 -1.29 -19.02 4.69
C SER A 266 0.11 -18.50 4.94
N LYS A 267 1.08 -19.04 4.20
CA LYS A 267 2.48 -18.61 4.25
C LYS A 267 2.66 -17.33 3.42
N LEU A 268 3.15 -16.29 4.05
CA LEU A 268 3.68 -15.11 3.37
C LEU A 268 5.17 -15.35 3.08
N PRO A 269 5.63 -15.18 1.83
CA PRO A 269 7.01 -15.44 1.46
C PRO A 269 7.97 -14.43 2.10
N ALA A 270 9.23 -14.83 2.29
CA ALA A 270 10.26 -13.91 2.67
C ALA A 270 10.54 -12.93 1.52
N LYS A 271 10.91 -11.70 1.87
CA LYS A 271 11.13 -10.61 0.92
C LYS A 271 12.44 -9.92 1.23
N GLN A 272 13.26 -9.74 0.20
CA GLN A 272 14.51 -9.00 0.31
C GLN A 272 14.55 -7.82 -0.65
N THR A 273 15.19 -6.74 -0.20
CA THR A 273 15.38 -5.52 -0.98
C THR A 273 16.81 -5.05 -0.84
N ILE A 274 17.45 -4.84 -1.98
CA ILE A 274 18.79 -4.26 -2.06
C ILE A 274 18.68 -2.94 -2.80
N GLY A 275 19.21 -1.87 -2.23
CA GLY A 275 19.13 -0.54 -2.80
C GLY A 275 20.45 0.22 -2.72
N VAL A 276 20.67 1.07 -3.67
CA VAL A 276 21.82 1.97 -3.73
C VAL A 276 21.37 3.32 -4.25
N GLY A 277 22.03 4.37 -3.76
CA GLY A 277 21.80 5.71 -4.30
C GLY A 277 22.96 6.63 -3.94
N ILE A 278 23.04 7.71 -4.69
CA ILE A 278 24.10 8.71 -4.60
C ILE A 278 23.50 10.10 -4.67
N GLY A 279 24.07 11.05 -3.96
CA GLY A 279 23.59 12.43 -4.01
C GLY A 279 24.39 13.37 -3.13
N GLU A 280 24.06 14.64 -3.28
CA GLU A 280 24.53 15.73 -2.42
C GLU A 280 23.39 16.11 -1.46
N PRO A 281 23.60 16.00 -0.14
CA PRO A 281 22.57 16.34 0.85
C PRO A 281 21.98 17.72 0.60
N LYS A 282 20.63 17.83 0.70
CA LYS A 282 19.85 19.06 0.49
C LYS A 282 19.89 19.65 -0.92
N LYS A 283 20.42 18.93 -1.91
CA LYS A 283 20.49 19.42 -3.27
C LYS A 283 19.91 18.43 -4.28
N TRP A 284 20.44 17.23 -4.34
CA TRP A 284 19.92 16.20 -5.24
C TRP A 284 20.26 14.79 -4.72
N TYR A 285 19.48 13.84 -5.15
CA TYR A 285 19.69 12.41 -4.91
C TYR A 285 19.11 11.61 -6.05
N ILE A 286 19.81 10.56 -6.45
CA ILE A 286 19.30 9.54 -7.35
C ILE A 286 19.61 8.17 -6.75
N GLY A 287 18.67 7.25 -6.83
CA GLY A 287 18.87 5.89 -6.34
C GLY A 287 17.91 4.91 -6.97
N GLY A 288 18.15 3.64 -6.68
CA GLY A 288 17.29 2.56 -7.10
C GLY A 288 17.32 1.42 -6.09
N HIS A 289 16.36 0.53 -6.19
CA HIS A 289 16.36 -0.72 -5.45
C HIS A 289 15.68 -1.83 -6.26
N TRP A 290 16.13 -3.04 -5.98
CA TRP A 290 15.51 -4.28 -6.42
C TRP A 290 14.92 -5.01 -5.22
N THR A 291 13.71 -5.47 -5.38
CA THR A 291 12.97 -6.25 -4.38
C THR A 291 12.52 -7.56 -5.00
N GLU A 292 12.62 -8.64 -4.27
CA GLU A 292 12.12 -9.95 -4.68
C GLU A 292 11.59 -10.74 -3.49
N THR A 293 10.70 -11.70 -3.75
CA THR A 293 10.27 -12.72 -2.79
C THR A 293 10.88 -14.07 -3.14
N ASP A 294 11.12 -14.90 -2.13
CA ASP A 294 11.71 -16.25 -2.29
C ASP A 294 10.71 -17.28 -2.79
N ASP A 295 9.41 -17.01 -2.61
CA ASP A 295 8.32 -17.92 -2.95
C ASP A 295 7.08 -17.16 -3.38
N SER A 296 6.05 -17.86 -3.82
CA SER A 296 4.71 -17.31 -4.05
C SER A 296 3.89 -17.28 -2.75
N ILE A 297 2.82 -16.47 -2.75
CA ILE A 297 1.85 -16.49 -1.66
C ILE A 297 1.01 -17.76 -1.75
N ASP A 298 0.85 -18.48 -0.64
CA ASP A 298 -0.12 -19.56 -0.52
C ASP A 298 -1.52 -18.99 -0.27
N ASN A 299 -2.44 -19.23 -1.20
CA ASN A 299 -3.81 -18.70 -1.18
C ASN A 299 -4.86 -19.80 -1.32
N SER A 300 -4.64 -20.97 -0.76
CA SER A 300 -5.47 -22.16 -0.97
C SER A 300 -6.97 -21.92 -0.74
N PHE A 301 -7.35 -21.14 0.28
CA PHE A 301 -8.76 -20.82 0.56
C PHE A 301 -9.40 -19.89 -0.48
N TYR A 302 -8.60 -19.01 -1.09
CA TYR A 302 -9.05 -18.02 -2.07
C TYR A 302 -8.68 -18.38 -3.50
N ALA A 303 -8.24 -19.62 -3.73
CA ALA A 303 -7.91 -20.08 -5.06
C ALA A 303 -9.19 -20.15 -5.93
N VAL A 304 -9.25 -19.32 -6.95
CA VAL A 304 -10.34 -19.30 -7.92
C VAL A 304 -9.76 -19.35 -9.32
N GLY A 305 -10.22 -20.33 -10.09
CA GLY A 305 -9.91 -20.43 -11.51
C GLY A 305 -8.46 -20.81 -11.84
N SER A 306 -8.01 -20.41 -13.01
CA SER A 306 -6.71 -20.77 -13.62
C SER A 306 -5.56 -19.84 -13.24
N VAL A 307 -5.61 -19.17 -12.06
CA VAL A 307 -4.55 -18.27 -11.64
C VAL A 307 -3.43 -19.06 -10.96
N ARG A 308 -2.22 -18.91 -11.47
CA ARG A 308 -1.00 -19.44 -10.89
C ARG A 308 -0.20 -18.32 -10.23
N TYR A 309 0.29 -18.58 -9.03
CA TYR A 309 1.15 -17.65 -8.31
C TYR A 309 2.62 -18.04 -8.44
N VAL A 310 3.47 -17.04 -8.59
CA VAL A 310 4.93 -17.15 -8.71
C VAL A 310 5.59 -16.07 -7.83
N PRO A 311 6.90 -16.19 -7.53
CA PRO A 311 7.63 -15.16 -6.81
C PRO A 311 7.48 -13.77 -7.46
N THR A 312 7.41 -12.74 -6.63
CA THR A 312 7.28 -11.35 -7.09
C THR A 312 8.65 -10.69 -7.25
N SER A 313 8.74 -9.71 -8.15
CA SER A 313 9.93 -8.86 -8.26
C SER A 313 9.54 -7.42 -8.57
N GLN A 314 10.33 -6.47 -8.10
CA GLN A 314 10.11 -5.05 -8.34
C GLN A 314 11.43 -4.31 -8.51
N LEU A 315 11.52 -3.50 -9.55
CA LEU A 315 12.56 -2.49 -9.76
C LEU A 315 11.96 -1.12 -9.50
N SER A 316 12.63 -0.31 -8.69
CA SER A 316 12.29 1.10 -8.48
C SER A 316 13.52 1.96 -8.66
N ILE A 317 13.36 3.06 -9.40
CA ILE A 317 14.39 4.06 -9.62
C ILE A 317 13.77 5.42 -9.36
N GLY A 318 14.51 6.34 -8.75
CA GLY A 318 13.98 7.68 -8.55
C GLY A 318 14.95 8.59 -7.80
N GLY A 319 14.49 9.80 -7.56
CA GLY A 319 15.31 10.79 -6.88
C GLY A 319 14.59 12.11 -6.70
N PHE A 320 15.36 13.07 -6.20
CA PHE A 320 14.88 14.43 -6.03
C PHE A 320 15.94 15.46 -6.39
N TYR A 321 15.46 16.68 -6.63
CA TYR A 321 16.27 17.86 -6.85
C TYR A 321 15.69 19.06 -6.08
N ILE A 322 16.57 19.84 -5.42
CA ILE A 322 16.24 21.09 -4.74
C ILE A 322 17.14 22.17 -5.33
N PRO A 323 16.59 23.17 -6.03
CA PRO A 323 17.41 24.21 -6.67
C PRO A 323 18.32 24.96 -5.69
N GLU A 324 17.76 25.44 -4.56
CA GLU A 324 18.50 26.17 -3.54
C GLU A 324 17.77 26.05 -2.20
N TYR A 325 18.25 25.11 -1.32
CA TYR A 325 17.58 24.75 -0.09
C TYR A 325 17.36 25.94 0.88
N ASP A 326 18.35 26.83 0.97
CA ASP A 326 18.36 27.96 1.90
C ASP A 326 17.98 29.30 1.22
N SER A 327 17.28 29.27 0.07
CA SER A 327 16.89 30.48 -0.67
C SER A 327 15.94 31.37 0.14
N PHE A 328 16.32 32.61 0.33
CA PHE A 328 15.46 33.65 0.92
C PHE A 328 14.68 34.44 -0.13
N SER A 329 15.12 34.44 -1.37
CA SER A 329 14.55 35.25 -2.45
C SER A 329 13.38 34.58 -3.18
N SER A 330 13.31 33.24 -3.19
CA SER A 330 12.30 32.52 -3.96
C SER A 330 11.83 31.26 -3.24
N TYR A 331 10.52 31.17 -3.05
CA TYR A 331 9.90 29.97 -2.48
C TYR A 331 10.13 28.72 -3.32
N TRP A 332 10.00 28.84 -4.65
CA TRP A 332 10.11 27.74 -5.59
C TRP A 332 11.50 27.10 -5.63
N LYS A 333 12.53 27.84 -5.27
CA LYS A 333 13.89 27.31 -5.18
C LYS A 333 14.07 26.34 -4.00
N ARG A 334 13.23 26.45 -2.96
CA ARG A 334 13.24 25.56 -1.78
C ARG A 334 12.35 24.33 -1.93
N VAL A 335 11.53 24.27 -2.97
CA VAL A 335 10.67 23.14 -3.26
C VAL A 335 11.52 21.94 -3.63
N VAL A 336 11.14 20.76 -3.09
CA VAL A 336 11.75 19.47 -3.43
C VAL A 336 11.00 18.89 -4.61
N TYR A 337 11.64 18.83 -5.76
CA TYR A 337 11.09 18.21 -6.97
C TYR A 337 11.49 16.74 -7.01
N ARG A 338 10.52 15.84 -7.17
CA ARG A 338 10.71 14.39 -7.13
C ARG A 338 10.23 13.73 -8.41
N ILE A 339 10.96 12.69 -8.81
CA ILE A 339 10.59 11.83 -9.94
C ILE A 339 10.98 10.39 -9.64
N GLY A 340 10.23 9.43 -10.18
CA GLY A 340 10.55 8.02 -10.05
C GLY A 340 9.88 7.15 -11.10
N PHE A 341 10.34 5.92 -11.17
CA PHE A 341 9.85 4.86 -12.04
C PHE A 341 9.72 3.56 -11.23
N ILE A 342 8.68 2.80 -11.51
CA ILE A 342 8.38 1.51 -10.88
C ILE A 342 8.04 0.52 -11.97
N SER A 343 8.65 -0.66 -11.89
CA SER A 343 8.26 -1.82 -12.68
C SER A 343 8.20 -3.03 -11.76
N SER A 344 7.06 -3.70 -11.70
CA SER A 344 6.88 -4.85 -10.81
C SER A 344 6.08 -5.97 -11.47
N LYS A 345 6.51 -7.20 -11.21
CA LYS A 345 5.76 -8.42 -11.47
C LYS A 345 4.95 -8.73 -10.22
N THR A 346 3.61 -8.76 -10.36
CA THR A 346 2.71 -8.93 -9.21
C THR A 346 2.74 -10.33 -8.62
N GLY A 347 3.34 -11.29 -9.34
CA GLY A 347 3.35 -12.70 -8.98
C GLY A 347 2.11 -13.47 -9.44
N MET A 348 1.15 -12.82 -10.11
CA MET A 348 -0.01 -13.47 -10.71
C MET A 348 0.26 -13.80 -12.18
N ILE A 349 -0.04 -15.04 -12.58
CA ILE A 349 -0.06 -15.49 -13.97
C ILE A 349 -1.49 -15.92 -14.28
N MET A 350 -2.09 -15.28 -15.27
CA MET A 350 -3.46 -15.53 -15.74
C MET A 350 -3.42 -15.83 -17.23
N ASN A 351 -4.04 -16.91 -17.66
CA ASN A 351 -4.01 -17.35 -19.07
C ASN A 351 -2.57 -17.40 -19.63
N ASP A 352 -1.63 -17.95 -18.82
CA ASP A 352 -0.19 -18.02 -19.10
C ASP A 352 0.53 -16.66 -19.28
N LYS A 353 -0.13 -15.55 -18.95
CA LYS A 353 0.46 -14.21 -19.02
C LYS A 353 0.72 -13.64 -17.63
N PRO A 354 1.90 -13.07 -17.39
CA PRO A 354 2.21 -12.41 -16.14
C PRO A 354 1.45 -11.08 -16.04
N ILE A 355 0.87 -10.81 -14.89
CA ILE A 355 0.27 -9.52 -14.56
C ILE A 355 1.38 -8.61 -14.04
N GLU A 356 1.67 -7.56 -14.79
CA GLU A 356 2.73 -6.60 -14.49
C GLU A 356 2.16 -5.22 -14.16
N ASN A 357 2.90 -4.47 -13.35
CA ASN A 357 2.59 -3.09 -13.03
C ASN A 357 3.77 -2.18 -13.39
N ILE A 358 3.51 -1.16 -14.20
CA ILE A 358 4.50 -0.16 -14.58
C ILE A 358 3.94 1.21 -14.25
N GLY A 359 4.74 2.06 -13.59
CA GLY A 359 4.32 3.39 -13.19
C GLY A 359 5.45 4.42 -13.23
N ILE A 360 5.08 5.64 -13.56
CA ILE A 360 5.94 6.83 -13.45
C ILE A 360 5.36 7.69 -12.34
N THR A 361 6.23 8.16 -11.45
CA THR A 361 5.85 8.99 -10.33
C THR A 361 6.54 10.34 -10.39
N PHE A 362 5.88 11.37 -9.94
CA PHE A 362 6.47 12.69 -9.73
C PHE A 362 5.80 13.38 -8.55
N GLY A 363 6.45 14.39 -7.99
CA GLY A 363 5.87 15.11 -6.87
C GLY A 363 6.67 16.28 -6.38
N PHE A 364 6.06 16.97 -5.43
CA PHE A 364 6.57 18.20 -4.86
C PHE A 364 6.57 18.09 -3.33
N GLY A 365 7.70 18.47 -2.72
CA GLY A 365 7.77 18.72 -1.28
C GLY A 365 7.76 20.21 -1.05
N LEU A 366 6.65 20.73 -0.52
CA LEU A 366 6.39 22.14 -0.29
C LEU A 366 6.77 22.50 1.16
N PRO A 367 7.87 23.21 1.41
CA PRO A 367 8.22 23.65 2.75
C PRO A 367 7.16 24.60 3.30
N VAL A 368 6.69 24.33 4.51
CA VAL A 368 5.79 25.21 5.26
C VAL A 368 6.51 25.78 6.48
N SER A 369 5.79 26.44 7.39
CA SER A 369 6.40 27.04 8.57
C SER A 369 7.17 26.02 9.42
N GLY A 370 8.32 26.42 9.94
CA GLY A 370 9.19 25.56 10.73
C GLY A 370 9.95 24.53 9.87
N PHE A 371 9.94 23.28 10.31
CA PHE A 371 10.58 22.16 9.59
C PHE A 371 9.59 21.26 8.86
N SER A 372 8.33 21.68 8.79
CA SER A 372 7.21 20.88 8.25
C SER A 372 7.11 21.00 6.73
N ASN A 373 6.52 19.98 6.10
CA ASN A 373 6.35 19.90 4.66
C ASN A 373 4.96 19.38 4.28
N VAL A 374 4.41 19.91 3.19
CA VAL A 374 3.30 19.28 2.47
C VAL A 374 3.88 18.57 1.26
N ASN A 375 3.63 17.28 1.16
CA ASN A 375 4.11 16.45 0.05
C ASN A 375 2.93 16.12 -0.86
N MET A 376 3.06 16.46 -2.13
CA MET A 376 2.11 16.12 -3.18
C MET A 376 2.77 15.14 -4.14
N GLY A 377 2.13 14.02 -4.41
CA GLY A 377 2.62 12.99 -5.30
C GLY A 377 1.59 12.63 -6.35
N PHE A 378 2.05 12.36 -7.54
CA PHE A 378 1.27 11.90 -8.69
C PHE A 378 1.92 10.64 -9.23
N GLU A 379 1.10 9.69 -9.62
CA GLU A 379 1.55 8.44 -10.21
C GLU A 379 0.64 8.09 -11.37
N LEU A 380 1.24 7.88 -12.52
CA LEU A 380 0.58 7.41 -13.73
C LEU A 380 1.13 6.03 -14.03
N GLY A 381 0.25 5.07 -14.24
CA GLY A 381 0.71 3.72 -14.50
C GLY A 381 -0.33 2.84 -15.16
N LYS A 382 0.11 1.61 -15.37
CA LYS A 382 -0.63 0.55 -16.03
C LYS A 382 -0.42 -0.75 -15.27
N LEU A 383 -1.53 -1.44 -14.97
CA LEU A 383 -1.54 -2.75 -14.35
C LEU A 383 -2.26 -3.75 -15.29
N GLY A 384 -1.70 -4.95 -15.40
CA GLY A 384 -2.27 -6.01 -16.21
C GLY A 384 -1.81 -6.00 -17.66
N ALA A 385 -2.52 -6.73 -18.50
CA ALA A 385 -2.25 -6.83 -19.93
C ALA A 385 -3.56 -6.74 -20.72
N ARG A 386 -3.52 -6.13 -21.89
CA ARG A 386 -4.65 -6.15 -22.82
C ARG A 386 -4.56 -7.41 -23.66
N ASP A 387 -5.45 -8.35 -23.41
CA ASP A 387 -5.56 -9.58 -24.15
C ASP A 387 -6.96 -10.20 -23.97
N GLU A 388 -7.30 -11.22 -24.79
CA GLU A 388 -8.57 -11.93 -24.66
C GLU A 388 -8.80 -12.35 -23.19
N SER A 389 -9.92 -11.88 -22.60
CA SER A 389 -10.32 -12.11 -21.20
C SER A 389 -9.44 -11.49 -20.09
N LEU A 390 -8.45 -10.68 -20.39
CA LEU A 390 -7.70 -9.90 -19.40
C LEU A 390 -8.10 -8.42 -19.41
N ILE A 391 -7.96 -7.77 -18.27
CA ILE A 391 -8.31 -6.36 -18.10
C ILE A 391 -7.03 -5.55 -17.92
N GLU A 392 -6.85 -4.55 -18.77
CA GLU A 392 -5.83 -3.54 -18.60
C GLU A 392 -6.36 -2.40 -17.74
N GLU A 393 -5.67 -2.06 -16.66
CA GLU A 393 -5.98 -0.93 -15.81
C GLU A 393 -4.99 0.20 -16.06
N ASN A 394 -5.48 1.33 -16.57
CA ASN A 394 -4.71 2.57 -16.61
C ASN A 394 -5.11 3.44 -15.41
N TYR A 395 -4.16 3.85 -14.59
CA TYR A 395 -4.44 4.55 -13.35
C TYR A 395 -3.69 5.88 -13.21
N LEU A 396 -4.37 6.80 -12.52
CA LEU A 396 -3.82 8.03 -11.96
C LEU A 396 -4.05 8.02 -10.46
N ASN A 397 -2.97 8.01 -9.69
CA ASN A 397 -3.02 8.17 -8.24
C ASN A 397 -2.50 9.56 -7.85
N ILE A 398 -3.23 10.25 -7.00
CA ILE A 398 -2.83 11.52 -6.39
C ILE A 398 -2.71 11.29 -4.89
N ARG A 399 -1.56 11.66 -4.31
CA ARG A 399 -1.31 11.53 -2.87
C ARG A 399 -0.96 12.87 -2.27
N ILE A 400 -1.55 13.15 -1.12
CA ILE A 400 -1.22 14.33 -0.32
C ILE A 400 -0.80 13.85 1.06
N GLY A 401 0.39 14.29 1.49
CA GLY A 401 0.93 13.94 2.80
C GLY A 401 1.39 15.18 3.54
N PHE A 402 1.07 15.23 4.82
CA PHE A 402 1.53 16.25 5.73
C PHE A 402 2.62 15.64 6.61
N SER A 403 3.81 16.25 6.61
CA SER A 403 4.91 15.93 7.51
C SER A 403 5.11 17.08 8.47
N LEU A 404 4.66 16.91 9.70
CA LEU A 404 4.86 17.89 10.78
C LEU A 404 6.11 17.49 11.55
N ASN A 405 7.11 18.36 11.52
CA ASN A 405 8.40 18.10 12.15
C ASN A 405 8.64 19.09 13.27
N ASP A 406 9.05 18.60 14.45
CA ASP A 406 9.34 19.43 15.60
C ASP A 406 10.56 18.91 16.38
N ARG A 407 11.12 19.78 17.21
CA ARG A 407 12.22 19.45 18.11
C ARG A 407 11.68 19.21 19.51
N TRP A 408 11.69 17.96 19.96
CA TRP A 408 11.37 17.61 21.34
C TRP A 408 12.63 17.45 22.20
N PHE A 409 12.44 17.44 23.52
CA PHE A 409 13.49 17.24 24.52
C PHE A 409 14.56 18.34 24.60
N ILE A 410 14.26 19.54 24.10
CA ILE A 410 15.14 20.70 24.31
C ILE A 410 14.76 21.35 25.66
N LYS A 411 15.74 21.39 26.60
CA LYS A 411 15.57 22.19 27.82
C LYS A 411 15.45 23.65 27.42
N ARG A 412 14.30 24.27 27.70
CA ARG A 412 14.17 25.75 27.62
C ARG A 412 15.08 26.32 28.69
N LYS A 413 16.10 27.08 28.28
CA LYS A 413 16.87 27.91 29.20
C LYS A 413 15.99 29.14 29.47
N TYR A 414 15.52 29.26 30.67
CA TYR A 414 14.98 30.51 31.16
C TYR A 414 16.19 31.35 31.54
N ASN A 415 16.41 32.48 30.88
CA ASN A 415 17.34 33.56 31.32
C ASN A 415 16.61 34.42 32.32
#